data_168f1c82a347a1036e42d6e0837546bb
#
_entry.id   168f1c82a347a1036e42d6e0837546bb
#
_cell.length_a   1.000
_cell.length_b   1.000
_cell.length_c   1.000
_cell.angle_alpha   90.00
_cell.angle_beta   90.00
_cell.angle_gamma   90.00
#
_symmetry.space_group_name_H-M   'P 1'
#
loop_
_entity.id
_entity.type
_entity.pdbx_description
1 polymer ?
#
loop_
_entity_poly.entity_id
_entity_poly.type
_entity_poly.pdbx_seq_one_letter_code
_entity_poly.pdbx_strand_id
1 'polypeptide(L)'
;MLEIKNLTKVYKPKKGVPVKAIDNISLIFPENGMVFLLGKSGSGKSTLLNLLGGLDKYDEGEIIIKGVSTKNFRQGHFDSYRNTYVGFIFQEYNILDEFTVGANIALAIELQGRKASDEEINRILCEVDLDGYGDRKPGELSGGQKQRVAIARALVKNPEIIMADEPTGALDSTTGTQVLDTLKKLSAKKLVIVVSHDREFAMRYADRIIELSDGHVISDVTRQSTDEKAAESANAENLTFSANTVSVKKGYHLTEEDRCRINEYIDSIDAGVVLELEKDRGAAAAGEFAATDVEKTKTAKPEGAEAFRLIKSKLPLKSAFKIGAGGLKYKKIRLVITILLSCISFGLFGLADTFGAYNHVTACTDSIMDSGIN
;
A
#
# COMPACT_ATOMS: atom_id res chain seq x y z
N MET A 1 -0.07 -16.31 4.93
CA MET A 1 0.81 -15.27 5.49
C MET A 1 0.05 -14.14 6.16
N LEU A 2 -0.96 -13.56 5.53
CA LEU A 2 -1.80 -12.47 6.06
C LEU A 2 -3.27 -12.88 5.99
N GLU A 3 -3.98 -12.79 7.13
CA GLU A 3 -5.40 -13.17 7.24
C GLU A 3 -6.17 -12.08 7.96
N ILE A 4 -7.38 -11.81 7.53
CA ILE A 4 -8.34 -10.90 8.20
C ILE A 4 -9.61 -11.66 8.54
N LYS A 5 -10.14 -11.41 9.75
CA LYS A 5 -11.37 -11.99 10.25
C LYS A 5 -12.32 -10.89 10.73
N ASN A 6 -13.48 -10.80 10.10
CA ASN A 6 -14.58 -9.89 10.49
C ASN A 6 -14.12 -8.44 10.73
N LEU A 7 -13.20 -7.94 9.87
CA LEU A 7 -12.58 -6.64 10.03
C LEU A 7 -13.57 -5.52 9.78
N THR A 8 -13.67 -4.57 10.72
CA THR A 8 -14.53 -3.38 10.62
C THR A 8 -13.75 -2.13 10.96
N LYS A 9 -13.99 -1.06 10.18
CA LYS A 9 -13.43 0.27 10.41
C LYS A 9 -14.48 1.35 10.24
N VAL A 10 -14.66 2.19 11.27
CA VAL A 10 -15.59 3.30 11.28
C VAL A 10 -14.85 4.60 11.57
N TYR A 11 -14.89 5.53 10.63
CA TYR A 11 -14.40 6.89 10.87
C TYR A 11 -15.49 7.75 11.50
N LYS A 12 -15.19 8.33 12.67
CA LYS A 12 -16.09 9.22 13.42
C LYS A 12 -15.56 10.65 13.34
N PRO A 13 -15.99 11.48 12.36
CA PRO A 13 -15.57 12.86 12.29
C PRO A 13 -16.08 13.63 13.51
N LYS A 14 -15.37 14.69 13.94
CA LYS A 14 -15.78 15.55 15.05
C LYS A 14 -17.15 16.22 14.82
N LYS A 15 -17.49 16.48 13.56
CA LYS A 15 -18.79 16.97 13.09
C LYS A 15 -19.14 16.18 11.84
N GLY A 16 -20.26 15.48 11.85
CA GLY A 16 -20.75 14.68 10.70
C GLY A 16 -21.23 13.30 11.10
N VAL A 17 -21.69 12.54 10.11
CA VAL A 17 -22.19 11.17 10.28
C VAL A 17 -20.98 10.22 10.28
N PRO A 18 -20.96 9.21 11.17
CA PRO A 18 -19.95 8.15 11.11
C PRO A 18 -19.99 7.43 9.75
N VAL A 19 -18.80 7.18 9.18
CA VAL A 19 -18.65 6.48 7.91
C VAL A 19 -18.01 5.12 8.17
N LYS A 20 -18.71 4.05 7.88
CA LYS A 20 -18.17 2.69 7.93
C LYS A 20 -17.40 2.44 6.65
N ALA A 21 -16.07 2.59 6.71
CA ALA A 21 -15.19 2.47 5.55
C ALA A 21 -14.86 1.01 5.21
N ILE A 22 -14.87 0.12 6.20
CA ILE A 22 -14.75 -1.34 6.06
C ILE A 22 -15.83 -1.96 6.94
N ASP A 23 -16.56 -2.91 6.40
CA ASP A 23 -17.67 -3.57 7.07
C ASP A 23 -17.57 -5.08 7.00
N ASN A 24 -17.15 -5.69 8.11
CA ASN A 24 -17.13 -7.14 8.34
C ASN A 24 -16.43 -7.95 7.22
N ILE A 25 -15.25 -7.51 6.79
CA ILE A 25 -14.46 -8.19 5.75
C ILE A 25 -13.64 -9.34 6.36
N SER A 26 -13.69 -10.50 5.71
CA SER A 26 -12.80 -11.64 5.99
C SER A 26 -12.10 -12.08 4.70
N LEU A 27 -10.76 -12.12 4.72
CA LEU A 27 -9.93 -12.48 3.56
C LEU A 27 -8.68 -13.22 4.02
N ILE A 28 -8.18 -14.13 3.18
CA ILE A 28 -6.89 -14.78 3.34
C ILE A 28 -6.04 -14.45 2.13
N PHE A 29 -4.84 -13.89 2.36
CA PHE A 29 -3.91 -13.55 1.29
C PHE A 29 -2.90 -14.67 1.08
N PRO A 30 -2.45 -14.90 -0.17
CA PRO A 30 -1.41 -15.89 -0.47
C PRO A 30 -0.05 -15.47 0.12
N GLU A 31 0.94 -16.35 0.08
CA GLU A 31 2.31 -16.02 0.51
C GLU A 31 3.05 -15.14 -0.50
N ASN A 32 2.79 -15.33 -1.77
CA ASN A 32 3.33 -14.56 -2.88
C ASN A 32 2.23 -14.33 -3.93
N GLY A 33 2.53 -13.57 -4.95
CA GLY A 33 1.60 -13.21 -6.01
C GLY A 33 1.20 -11.74 -5.97
N MET A 34 0.55 -11.31 -7.03
CA MET A 34 0.10 -9.92 -7.20
C MET A 34 -1.41 -9.83 -7.03
N VAL A 35 -1.86 -9.22 -5.93
CA VAL A 35 -3.27 -9.04 -5.57
C VAL A 35 -3.67 -7.61 -5.83
N PHE A 36 -4.69 -7.40 -6.67
CA PHE A 36 -5.27 -6.09 -6.90
C PHE A 36 -6.52 -5.88 -6.04
N LEU A 37 -6.58 -4.74 -5.35
CA LEU A 37 -7.77 -4.22 -4.69
C LEU A 37 -8.40 -3.18 -5.62
N LEU A 38 -9.52 -3.54 -6.26
CA LEU A 38 -10.26 -2.68 -7.16
C LEU A 38 -11.50 -2.08 -6.51
N GLY A 39 -12.05 -1.03 -7.11
CA GLY A 39 -13.30 -0.40 -6.71
C GLY A 39 -13.30 1.10 -6.98
N LYS A 40 -14.46 1.74 -6.88
CA LYS A 40 -14.62 3.18 -7.05
C LYS A 40 -13.90 3.97 -5.96
N SER A 41 -13.69 5.27 -6.17
CA SER A 41 -13.21 6.15 -5.10
C SER A 41 -14.16 6.08 -3.89
N GLY A 42 -13.60 6.03 -2.68
CA GLY A 42 -14.38 5.90 -1.44
C GLY A 42 -14.85 4.49 -1.08
N SER A 43 -14.59 3.45 -1.89
CA SER A 43 -15.03 2.07 -1.60
C SER A 43 -14.29 1.37 -0.45
N GLY A 44 -13.27 2.01 0.16
CA GLY A 44 -12.51 1.46 1.29
C GLY A 44 -11.15 0.84 0.95
N LYS A 45 -10.71 0.84 -0.31
CA LYS A 45 -9.43 0.20 -0.74
C LYS A 45 -8.20 0.66 0.03
N SER A 46 -7.93 1.97 0.01
CA SER A 46 -6.77 2.54 0.72
C SER A 46 -6.92 2.40 2.23
N THR A 47 -8.17 2.42 2.76
CA THR A 47 -8.42 2.10 4.17
C THR A 47 -8.03 0.66 4.47
N LEU A 48 -8.46 -0.30 3.67
CA LEU A 48 -8.08 -1.70 3.85
C LEU A 48 -6.56 -1.88 3.78
N LEU A 49 -5.91 -1.29 2.78
CA LEU A 49 -4.44 -1.33 2.65
C LEU A 49 -3.74 -0.75 3.89
N ASN A 50 -4.21 0.39 4.41
CA ASN A 50 -3.66 1.03 5.59
C ASN A 50 -3.84 0.19 6.87
N LEU A 51 -4.98 -0.49 7.01
CA LEU A 51 -5.22 -1.42 8.12
C LEU A 51 -4.29 -2.62 8.05
N LEU A 52 -4.16 -3.25 6.87
CA LEU A 52 -3.26 -4.38 6.62
C LEU A 52 -1.80 -4.01 6.90
N GLY A 53 -1.41 -2.81 6.52
CA GLY A 53 -0.07 -2.27 6.75
C GLY A 53 0.17 -1.72 8.15
N GLY A 54 -0.84 -1.70 9.03
CA GLY A 54 -0.73 -1.16 10.38
C GLY A 54 -0.48 0.36 10.42
N LEU A 55 -0.88 1.09 9.38
CA LEU A 55 -0.85 2.57 9.36
C LEU A 55 -2.08 3.15 10.07
N ASP A 56 -3.18 2.41 10.10
CA ASP A 56 -4.38 2.76 10.85
C ASP A 56 -4.80 1.59 11.74
N LYS A 57 -5.70 1.85 12.70
CA LYS A 57 -6.25 0.85 13.62
C LYS A 57 -7.66 0.48 13.18
N TYR A 58 -7.98 -0.80 13.25
CA TYR A 58 -9.33 -1.30 13.09
C TYR A 58 -10.14 -1.15 14.38
N ASP A 59 -11.47 -1.14 14.27
CA ASP A 59 -12.37 -1.02 15.41
C ASP A 59 -12.85 -2.40 15.89
N GLU A 60 -13.14 -3.32 14.95
CA GLU A 60 -13.59 -4.68 15.26
C GLU A 60 -12.87 -5.70 14.36
N GLY A 61 -12.88 -6.96 14.78
CA GLY A 61 -12.29 -8.05 14.04
C GLY A 61 -10.85 -8.34 14.42
N GLU A 62 -10.08 -8.89 13.49
CA GLU A 62 -8.71 -9.32 13.72
C GLU A 62 -7.90 -9.35 12.44
N ILE A 63 -6.66 -8.94 12.53
CA ILE A 63 -5.63 -9.16 11.51
C ILE A 63 -4.61 -10.16 12.09
N ILE A 64 -4.31 -11.21 11.34
CA ILE A 64 -3.35 -12.25 11.71
C ILE A 64 -2.19 -12.19 10.72
N ILE A 65 -0.97 -12.05 11.21
CA ILE A 65 0.27 -11.94 10.44
C ILE A 65 1.16 -13.13 10.78
N LYS A 66 1.44 -14.00 9.82
CA LYS A 66 2.24 -15.22 10.03
C LYS A 66 1.74 -16.04 11.26
N GLY A 67 0.42 -16.17 11.41
CA GLY A 67 -0.21 -16.88 12.51
C GLY A 67 -0.29 -16.11 13.84
N VAL A 68 0.25 -14.89 13.92
CA VAL A 68 0.23 -14.06 15.12
C VAL A 68 -0.89 -13.01 15.05
N SER A 69 -1.78 -13.01 16.05
CA SER A 69 -2.87 -12.05 16.19
C SER A 69 -2.36 -10.65 16.53
N THR A 70 -2.92 -9.64 15.86
CA THR A 70 -2.59 -8.24 16.12
C THR A 70 -3.46 -7.58 17.18
N LYS A 71 -4.43 -8.29 17.79
CA LYS A 71 -5.35 -7.73 18.81
C LYS A 71 -4.64 -7.04 19.96
N ASN A 72 -3.49 -7.57 20.36
CA ASN A 72 -2.70 -7.04 21.46
C ASN A 72 -1.55 -6.12 21.01
N PHE A 73 -1.51 -5.78 19.70
CA PHE A 73 -0.46 -4.91 19.18
C PHE A 73 -0.68 -3.47 19.64
N ARG A 74 0.40 -2.89 20.16
CA ARG A 74 0.52 -1.45 20.42
C ARG A 74 1.20 -0.77 19.23
N GLN A 75 1.21 0.54 19.19
CA GLN A 75 1.85 1.31 18.11
C GLN A 75 3.27 0.82 17.79
N GLY A 76 4.10 0.60 18.82
CA GLY A 76 5.48 0.11 18.62
C GLY A 76 5.58 -1.27 17.95
N HIS A 77 4.56 -2.15 18.10
CA HIS A 77 4.52 -3.42 17.38
C HIS A 77 4.19 -3.21 15.90
N PHE A 78 3.24 -2.31 15.57
CA PHE A 78 2.94 -1.95 14.19
C PHE A 78 4.11 -1.23 13.52
N ASP A 79 4.82 -0.34 14.23
CA ASP A 79 6.04 0.30 13.72
C ASP A 79 7.11 -0.76 13.38
N SER A 80 7.29 -1.74 14.26
CA SER A 80 8.23 -2.85 14.05
C SER A 80 7.77 -3.78 12.91
N TYR A 81 6.47 -4.05 12.78
CA TYR A 81 5.88 -4.82 11.68
C TYR A 81 6.17 -4.16 10.33
N ARG A 82 5.89 -2.86 10.20
CA ARG A 82 6.21 -2.10 8.99
C ARG A 82 7.70 -2.09 8.69
N ASN A 83 8.51 -1.97 9.72
CA ASN A 83 9.96 -1.95 9.57
C ASN A 83 10.51 -3.29 9.10
N THR A 84 9.91 -4.41 9.51
CA THR A 84 10.40 -5.76 9.23
C THR A 84 9.79 -6.35 7.95
N TYR A 85 8.45 -6.34 7.85
CA TYR A 85 7.73 -7.16 6.88
C TYR A 85 7.13 -6.38 5.71
N VAL A 86 6.88 -5.07 5.83
CA VAL A 86 6.10 -4.32 4.85
C VAL A 86 6.93 -3.26 4.15
N GLY A 87 6.93 -3.28 2.82
CA GLY A 87 7.39 -2.17 1.96
C GLY A 87 6.19 -1.37 1.45
N PHE A 88 6.10 -0.07 1.80
CA PHE A 88 5.06 0.81 1.29
C PHE A 88 5.51 1.62 0.08
N ILE A 89 4.64 1.69 -0.92
CA ILE A 89 4.76 2.53 -2.12
C ILE A 89 3.50 3.39 -2.16
N PHE A 90 3.65 4.70 -2.02
CA PHE A 90 2.54 5.66 -1.98
C PHE A 90 2.37 6.36 -3.32
N GLN A 91 1.18 6.83 -3.61
CA GLN A 91 0.85 7.60 -4.80
C GLN A 91 1.68 8.89 -4.92
N GLU A 92 1.90 9.60 -3.82
CA GLU A 92 2.68 10.85 -3.77
C GLU A 92 4.18 10.63 -3.51
N TYR A 93 4.70 9.42 -3.76
CA TYR A 93 6.09 9.00 -3.57
C TYR A 93 6.62 9.12 -2.13
N ASN A 94 6.24 10.14 -1.37
CA ASN A 94 6.70 10.47 0.00
C ASN A 94 8.24 10.44 0.12
N ILE A 95 8.92 11.05 -0.87
CA ILE A 95 10.38 11.20 -0.89
C ILE A 95 10.74 12.45 -0.10
N LEU A 96 11.83 12.38 0.66
CA LEU A 96 12.34 13.48 1.47
C LEU A 96 13.27 14.36 0.61
N ASP A 97 12.87 15.58 0.31
CA ASP A 97 13.60 16.51 -0.58
C ASP A 97 14.96 16.95 -0.02
N GLU A 98 15.14 16.92 1.29
CA GLU A 98 16.40 17.28 1.95
C GLU A 98 17.48 16.21 1.77
N PHE A 99 17.09 14.99 1.38
CA PHE A 99 17.97 13.85 1.20
C PHE A 99 18.27 13.60 -0.27
N THR A 100 19.44 13.04 -0.57
CA THR A 100 19.70 12.48 -1.89
C THR A 100 18.88 11.20 -2.11
N VAL A 101 18.84 10.68 -3.33
CA VAL A 101 18.21 9.40 -3.65
C VAL A 101 18.76 8.28 -2.77
N GLY A 102 20.09 8.13 -2.71
CA GLY A 102 20.74 7.12 -1.88
C GLY A 102 20.43 7.28 -0.40
N ALA A 103 20.40 8.52 0.11
CA ALA A 103 20.05 8.79 1.51
C ALA A 103 18.58 8.51 1.84
N ASN A 104 17.64 8.71 0.89
CA ASN A 104 16.24 8.29 1.03
C ASN A 104 16.10 6.77 1.17
N ILE A 105 16.89 6.01 0.40
CA ILE A 105 16.91 4.55 0.45
C ILE A 105 17.61 4.08 1.74
N ALA A 106 18.76 4.65 2.08
CA ALA A 106 19.53 4.33 3.28
C ALA A 106 18.71 4.48 4.57
N LEU A 107 17.84 5.48 4.64
CA LEU A 107 17.01 5.72 5.81
C LEU A 107 16.16 4.50 6.19
N ALA A 108 15.68 3.72 5.21
CA ALA A 108 14.89 2.52 5.49
C ALA A 108 15.73 1.42 6.18
N ILE A 109 17.01 1.31 5.87
CA ILE A 109 17.96 0.41 6.54
C ILE A 109 18.33 0.95 7.92
N GLU A 110 18.58 2.25 8.03
CA GLU A 110 18.92 2.91 9.29
C GLU A 110 17.80 2.77 10.33
N LEU A 111 16.54 2.79 9.90
CA LEU A 111 15.39 2.51 10.78
C LEU A 111 15.41 1.09 11.37
N GLN A 112 16.07 0.14 10.72
CA GLN A 112 16.32 -1.21 11.26
C GLN A 112 17.50 -1.26 12.25
N GLY A 113 18.17 -0.12 12.50
CA GLY A 113 19.33 -0.03 13.38
C GLY A 113 20.63 -0.52 12.71
N ARG A 114 20.63 -0.69 11.37
CA ARG A 114 21.81 -1.04 10.56
C ARG A 114 22.33 0.19 9.84
N LYS A 115 23.62 0.19 9.48
CA LYS A 115 24.18 1.16 8.55
C LYS A 115 24.02 0.62 7.13
N ALA A 116 23.49 1.43 6.21
CA ALA A 116 23.45 1.10 4.80
C ALA A 116 24.87 1.16 4.21
N SER A 117 25.22 0.20 3.35
CA SER A 117 26.46 0.29 2.55
C SER A 117 26.12 0.87 1.17
N ASP A 118 27.14 1.49 0.53
CA ASP A 118 26.99 2.05 -0.82
C ASP A 118 26.69 0.93 -1.84
N GLU A 119 27.28 -0.25 -1.65
CA GLU A 119 27.03 -1.42 -2.50
C GLU A 119 25.57 -1.88 -2.40
N GLU A 120 25.00 -1.91 -1.19
CA GLU A 120 23.59 -2.28 -0.96
C GLU A 120 22.63 -1.28 -1.63
N ILE A 121 22.94 0.02 -1.54
CA ILE A 121 22.18 1.09 -2.18
C ILE A 121 22.31 1.00 -3.72
N ASN A 122 23.52 0.85 -4.25
CA ASN A 122 23.73 0.77 -5.69
C ASN A 122 23.08 -0.46 -6.29
N ARG A 123 23.13 -1.62 -5.63
CA ARG A 123 22.44 -2.82 -6.07
C ARG A 123 20.94 -2.59 -6.21
N ILE A 124 20.29 -1.99 -5.21
CA ILE A 124 18.84 -1.75 -5.27
C ILE A 124 18.48 -0.69 -6.32
N LEU A 125 19.35 0.30 -6.55
CA LEU A 125 19.18 1.28 -7.62
C LEU A 125 19.24 0.62 -9.00
N CYS A 126 20.16 -0.32 -9.23
CA CYS A 126 20.20 -1.11 -10.46
C CYS A 126 18.93 -1.95 -10.64
N GLU A 127 18.37 -2.56 -9.56
CA GLU A 127 17.16 -3.37 -9.62
C GLU A 127 15.91 -2.56 -10.07
N VAL A 128 15.93 -1.23 -9.92
CA VAL A 128 14.85 -0.32 -10.32
C VAL A 128 15.24 0.59 -11.49
N ASP A 129 16.26 0.26 -12.26
CA ASP A 129 16.75 1.04 -13.42
C ASP A 129 17.14 2.49 -13.09
N LEU A 130 17.79 2.72 -11.95
CA LEU A 130 18.29 4.01 -11.48
C LEU A 130 19.78 3.96 -11.15
N ASP A 131 20.57 3.19 -11.91
CA ASP A 131 22.02 3.13 -11.71
C ASP A 131 22.67 4.51 -11.80
N GLY A 132 23.58 4.83 -10.87
CA GLY A 132 24.26 6.12 -10.80
C GLY A 132 23.42 7.31 -10.27
N TYR A 133 22.19 7.09 -9.82
CA TYR A 133 21.33 8.18 -9.33
C TYR A 133 21.49 8.47 -7.82
N GLY A 134 22.35 7.76 -7.11
CA GLY A 134 22.47 7.83 -5.64
C GLY A 134 22.67 9.24 -5.08
N ASP A 135 23.45 10.09 -5.74
CA ASP A 135 23.78 11.44 -5.29
C ASP A 135 22.80 12.52 -5.74
N ARG A 136 21.87 12.19 -6.66
CA ARG A 136 20.88 13.15 -7.16
C ARG A 136 19.88 13.55 -6.08
N LYS A 137 19.31 14.75 -6.24
CA LYS A 137 18.20 15.24 -5.41
C LYS A 137 16.85 14.88 -6.04
N PRO A 138 15.80 14.71 -5.21
CA PRO A 138 14.45 14.43 -5.72
C PRO A 138 13.92 15.45 -6.74
N GLY A 139 14.32 16.73 -6.60
CA GLY A 139 13.95 17.78 -7.54
C GLY A 139 14.50 17.62 -8.95
N GLU A 140 15.53 16.79 -9.14
CA GLU A 140 16.19 16.50 -10.42
C GLU A 140 15.56 15.29 -11.16
N LEU A 141 14.52 14.67 -10.56
CA LEU A 141 13.93 13.44 -11.03
C LEU A 141 12.56 13.67 -11.68
N SER A 142 12.28 12.91 -12.74
CA SER A 142 10.93 12.79 -13.29
C SER A 142 9.99 12.06 -12.33
N GLY A 143 8.67 12.12 -12.55
CA GLY A 143 7.67 11.41 -11.74
C GLY A 143 7.93 9.90 -11.67
N GLY A 144 8.22 9.27 -12.82
CA GLY A 144 8.53 7.84 -12.87
C GLY A 144 9.83 7.47 -12.16
N GLN A 145 10.85 8.33 -12.23
CA GLN A 145 12.09 8.13 -11.47
C GLN A 145 11.84 8.24 -9.96
N LYS A 146 11.04 9.21 -9.53
CA LYS A 146 10.61 9.33 -8.12
C LYS A 146 9.87 8.07 -7.65
N GLN A 147 8.98 7.54 -8.47
CA GLN A 147 8.28 6.29 -8.13
C GLN A 147 9.25 5.11 -7.99
N ARG A 148 10.23 4.99 -8.89
CA ARG A 148 11.27 3.97 -8.77
C ARG A 148 12.14 4.14 -7.53
N VAL A 149 12.44 5.36 -7.09
CA VAL A 149 13.09 5.62 -5.79
C VAL A 149 12.20 5.16 -4.61
N ALA A 150 10.88 5.41 -4.66
CA ALA A 150 9.95 4.94 -3.64
C ALA A 150 9.91 3.40 -3.58
N ILE A 151 9.95 2.74 -4.74
CA ILE A 151 10.06 1.27 -4.85
C ILE A 151 11.39 0.79 -4.26
N ALA A 152 12.53 1.38 -4.64
CA ALA A 152 13.84 1.04 -4.11
C ALA A 152 13.89 1.16 -2.58
N ARG A 153 13.33 2.25 -2.02
CA ARG A 153 13.21 2.45 -0.58
C ARG A 153 12.35 1.38 0.10
N ALA A 154 11.29 0.94 -0.55
CA ALA A 154 10.46 -0.14 -0.03
C ALA A 154 11.19 -1.48 -0.04
N LEU A 155 12.00 -1.76 -1.08
CA LEU A 155 12.66 -3.04 -1.31
C LEU A 155 13.94 -3.25 -0.52
N VAL A 156 14.71 -2.17 -0.23
CA VAL A 156 16.06 -2.26 0.33
C VAL A 156 16.13 -3.02 1.66
N LYS A 157 15.04 -3.02 2.43
CA LYS A 157 14.91 -3.80 3.68
C LYS A 157 14.46 -5.23 3.47
N ASN A 158 14.32 -5.68 2.20
CA ASN A 158 13.86 -7.01 1.79
C ASN A 158 12.54 -7.45 2.46
N PRO A 159 11.45 -6.68 2.33
CA PRO A 159 10.17 -7.01 2.93
C PRO A 159 9.56 -8.27 2.30
N GLU A 160 8.69 -8.96 3.03
CA GLU A 160 7.90 -10.08 2.51
C GLU A 160 6.61 -9.61 1.83
N ILE A 161 6.09 -8.45 2.25
CA ILE A 161 4.86 -7.83 1.72
C ILE A 161 5.19 -6.47 1.11
N ILE A 162 4.72 -6.22 -0.10
CA ILE A 162 4.76 -4.90 -0.75
C ILE A 162 3.33 -4.39 -0.86
N MET A 163 3.08 -3.20 -0.36
CA MET A 163 1.79 -2.52 -0.39
C MET A 163 1.91 -1.26 -1.22
N ALA A 164 1.20 -1.20 -2.34
CA ALA A 164 1.24 -0.10 -3.28
C ALA A 164 -0.15 0.56 -3.39
N ASP A 165 -0.25 1.82 -2.97
CA ASP A 165 -1.47 2.61 -3.08
C ASP A 165 -1.39 3.48 -4.34
N GLU A 166 -2.16 3.14 -5.36
CA GLU A 166 -2.21 3.78 -6.68
C GLU A 166 -0.82 4.08 -7.29
N PRO A 167 0.07 3.07 -7.43
CA PRO A 167 1.47 3.29 -7.78
C PRO A 167 1.67 3.88 -9.18
N THR A 168 0.66 3.91 -10.01
CA THR A 168 0.68 4.44 -11.39
C THR A 168 -0.15 5.71 -11.57
N GLY A 169 -0.88 6.15 -10.53
CA GLY A 169 -1.89 7.22 -10.64
C GLY A 169 -1.36 8.60 -11.05
N ALA A 170 -0.06 8.86 -10.87
CA ALA A 170 0.59 10.12 -11.25
C ALA A 170 1.55 9.95 -12.46
N LEU A 171 1.47 8.83 -13.19
CA LEU A 171 2.39 8.46 -14.26
C LEU A 171 1.67 8.34 -15.59
N ASP A 172 2.40 8.56 -16.69
CA ASP A 172 1.95 8.20 -18.04
C ASP A 172 1.88 6.67 -18.19
N SER A 173 1.13 6.20 -19.18
CA SER A 173 0.86 4.77 -19.41
C SER A 173 2.13 3.94 -19.60
N THR A 174 3.15 4.48 -20.28
CA THR A 174 4.42 3.77 -20.52
C THR A 174 5.19 3.58 -19.24
N THR A 175 5.35 4.65 -18.48
CA THR A 175 6.04 4.62 -17.17
C THR A 175 5.26 3.78 -16.15
N GLY A 176 3.92 3.86 -16.16
CA GLY A 176 3.06 3.02 -15.34
C GLY A 176 3.24 1.53 -15.60
N THR A 177 3.33 1.15 -16.88
CA THR A 177 3.63 -0.22 -17.31
C THR A 177 4.98 -0.71 -16.74
N GLN A 178 6.04 0.09 -16.85
CA GLN A 178 7.38 -0.26 -16.30
C GLN A 178 7.37 -0.48 -14.79
N VAL A 179 6.61 0.34 -14.06
CA VAL A 179 6.42 0.19 -12.60
C VAL A 179 5.72 -1.13 -12.29
N LEU A 180 4.62 -1.44 -12.98
CA LEU A 180 3.88 -2.69 -12.77
C LEU A 180 4.68 -3.92 -13.20
N ASP A 181 5.47 -3.86 -14.27
CA ASP A 181 6.39 -4.93 -14.67
C ASP A 181 7.40 -5.23 -13.55
N THR A 182 7.94 -4.19 -12.92
CA THR A 182 8.86 -4.34 -11.77
C THR A 182 8.16 -5.01 -10.60
N LEU A 183 6.95 -4.54 -10.24
CA LEU A 183 6.16 -5.13 -9.15
C LEU A 183 5.75 -6.58 -9.46
N LYS A 184 5.42 -6.89 -10.72
CA LYS A 184 5.08 -8.26 -11.15
C LYS A 184 6.27 -9.21 -11.02
N LYS A 185 7.48 -8.80 -11.39
CA LYS A 185 8.70 -9.59 -11.17
C LYS A 185 8.90 -9.90 -9.68
N LEU A 186 8.64 -8.94 -8.81
CA LEU A 186 8.76 -9.10 -7.36
C LEU A 186 7.71 -10.05 -6.78
N SER A 187 6.50 -10.05 -7.37
CA SER A 187 5.39 -10.88 -6.89
C SER A 187 5.63 -12.38 -7.01
N ALA A 188 6.59 -12.81 -7.82
CA ALA A 188 7.01 -14.22 -7.89
C ALA A 188 7.54 -14.78 -6.55
N LYS A 189 8.04 -13.91 -5.67
CA LYS A 189 8.65 -14.28 -4.37
C LYS A 189 8.04 -13.57 -3.17
N LYS A 190 7.20 -12.58 -3.38
CA LYS A 190 6.64 -11.69 -2.35
C LYS A 190 5.15 -11.50 -2.57
N LEU A 191 4.42 -11.23 -1.51
CA LEU A 191 3.04 -10.77 -1.64
C LEU A 191 3.04 -9.29 -2.04
N VAL A 192 2.48 -8.97 -3.20
CA VAL A 192 2.32 -7.59 -3.68
C VAL A 192 0.85 -7.26 -3.70
N ILE A 193 0.42 -6.30 -2.87
CA ILE A 193 -0.96 -5.81 -2.81
C ILE A 193 -1.00 -4.43 -3.45
N VAL A 194 -1.77 -4.29 -4.53
CA VAL A 194 -1.89 -3.04 -5.31
C VAL A 194 -3.31 -2.53 -5.21
N VAL A 195 -3.48 -1.32 -4.70
CA VAL A 195 -4.73 -0.57 -4.83
C VAL A 195 -4.72 0.15 -6.17
N SER A 196 -5.76 -0.01 -6.94
CA SER A 196 -5.94 0.69 -8.21
C SER A 196 -7.42 0.88 -8.53
N HIS A 197 -7.72 1.87 -9.36
CA HIS A 197 -9.02 2.00 -10.03
C HIS A 197 -8.95 1.56 -11.50
N ASP A 198 -7.77 1.20 -11.99
CA ASP A 198 -7.53 0.77 -13.36
C ASP A 198 -7.75 -0.74 -13.50
N ARG A 199 -8.87 -1.09 -14.15
CA ARG A 199 -9.27 -2.48 -14.38
C ARG A 199 -8.40 -3.15 -15.46
N GLU A 200 -7.89 -2.39 -16.43
CA GLU A 200 -7.06 -2.93 -17.52
C GLU A 200 -5.72 -3.42 -16.96
N PHE A 201 -5.06 -2.62 -16.14
CA PHE A 201 -3.85 -3.05 -15.44
C PHE A 201 -4.09 -4.24 -14.52
N ALA A 202 -5.21 -4.26 -13.80
CA ALA A 202 -5.54 -5.39 -12.94
C ALA A 202 -5.73 -6.68 -13.75
N MET A 203 -6.48 -6.64 -14.85
CA MET A 203 -6.67 -7.79 -15.73
C MET A 203 -5.37 -8.30 -16.35
N ARG A 204 -4.42 -7.41 -16.61
CA ARG A 204 -3.12 -7.76 -17.20
C ARG A 204 -2.14 -8.36 -16.18
N TYR A 205 -2.06 -7.79 -14.98
CA TYR A 205 -0.99 -8.07 -14.03
C TYR A 205 -1.39 -8.92 -12.82
N ALA A 206 -2.68 -8.91 -12.43
CA ALA A 206 -3.11 -9.58 -11.22
C ALA A 206 -3.04 -11.11 -11.32
N ASP A 207 -2.64 -11.74 -10.24
CA ASP A 207 -2.89 -13.15 -9.97
C ASP A 207 -4.24 -13.33 -9.27
N ARG A 208 -4.66 -12.32 -8.47
CA ARG A 208 -5.96 -12.27 -7.81
C ARG A 208 -6.52 -10.84 -7.81
N ILE A 209 -7.81 -10.71 -8.04
CA ILE A 209 -8.53 -9.43 -8.02
C ILE A 209 -9.60 -9.51 -6.94
N ILE A 210 -9.56 -8.55 -6.00
CA ILE A 210 -10.56 -8.36 -4.96
C ILE A 210 -11.23 -7.01 -5.22
N GLU A 211 -12.52 -7.01 -5.49
CA GLU A 211 -13.29 -5.80 -5.78
C GLU A 211 -14.09 -5.37 -4.56
N LEU A 212 -13.94 -4.09 -4.17
CA LEU A 212 -14.63 -3.51 -3.03
C LEU A 212 -15.68 -2.48 -3.49
N SER A 213 -16.84 -2.50 -2.83
CA SER A 213 -17.86 -1.44 -2.90
C SER A 213 -18.41 -1.18 -1.51
N ASP A 214 -18.50 0.10 -1.13
CA ASP A 214 -19.11 0.55 0.13
C ASP A 214 -18.63 -0.21 1.38
N GLY A 215 -17.35 -0.50 1.43
CA GLY A 215 -16.72 -1.19 2.55
C GLY A 215 -16.89 -2.71 2.56
N HIS A 216 -17.47 -3.31 1.53
CA HIS A 216 -17.67 -4.77 1.38
C HIS A 216 -16.88 -5.33 0.21
N VAL A 217 -16.53 -6.61 0.27
CA VAL A 217 -16.00 -7.36 -0.88
C VAL A 217 -17.18 -7.83 -1.72
N ILE A 218 -17.23 -7.37 -2.97
CA ILE A 218 -18.28 -7.75 -3.94
C ILE A 218 -17.83 -8.82 -4.93
N SER A 219 -16.50 -8.97 -5.13
CA SER A 219 -15.91 -9.98 -6.00
C SER A 219 -14.53 -10.35 -5.50
N ASP A 220 -14.19 -11.62 -5.58
CA ASP A 220 -12.86 -12.16 -5.25
C ASP A 220 -12.55 -13.30 -6.21
N VAL A 221 -11.65 -13.04 -7.16
CA VAL A 221 -11.34 -13.95 -8.27
C VAL A 221 -9.84 -14.13 -8.42
N THR A 222 -9.41 -15.34 -8.70
CA THR A 222 -8.01 -15.73 -8.92
C THR A 222 -7.80 -16.19 -10.37
N ARG A 223 -6.66 -15.83 -10.94
CA ARG A 223 -6.27 -16.24 -12.29
C ARG A 223 -6.01 -17.75 -12.31
N GLN A 224 -6.68 -18.45 -13.20
CA GLN A 224 -6.48 -19.90 -13.39
C GLN A 224 -5.13 -20.17 -14.05
N SER A 225 -4.41 -21.17 -13.53
CA SER A 225 -3.20 -21.66 -14.18
C SER A 225 -3.53 -22.44 -15.46
N THR A 226 -2.60 -22.48 -16.41
CA THR A 226 -2.75 -23.25 -17.67
C THR A 226 -2.97 -24.73 -17.40
N ASP A 227 -2.41 -25.27 -16.31
CA ASP A 227 -2.53 -26.68 -15.93
C ASP A 227 -3.92 -26.99 -15.35
N GLU A 228 -4.54 -26.05 -14.63
CA GLU A 228 -5.93 -26.16 -14.16
C GLU A 228 -6.91 -26.08 -15.32
N LYS A 229 -6.65 -25.23 -16.33
CA LYS A 229 -7.43 -25.17 -17.56
C LYS A 229 -7.37 -26.49 -18.35
N ALA A 230 -6.21 -27.15 -18.39
CA ALA A 230 -6.08 -28.47 -19.06
C ALA A 230 -6.90 -29.55 -18.35
N ALA A 231 -7.03 -29.50 -17.03
CA ALA A 231 -7.86 -30.44 -16.26
C ALA A 231 -9.36 -30.12 -16.38
N GLU A 232 -9.76 -28.85 -16.41
CA GLU A 232 -11.17 -28.46 -16.64
C GLU A 232 -11.57 -28.59 -18.10
N SER A 233 -10.68 -28.33 -19.07
CA SER A 233 -10.96 -28.52 -20.50
C SER A 233 -11.08 -29.97 -20.90
N ALA A 234 -10.57 -30.92 -20.10
CA ALA A 234 -10.84 -32.35 -20.30
C ALA A 234 -12.29 -32.73 -19.95
N ASN A 235 -13.00 -31.93 -19.19
CA ASN A 235 -14.41 -32.07 -18.83
C ASN A 235 -15.34 -31.04 -19.47
N ALA A 236 -14.82 -30.05 -20.22
CA ALA A 236 -15.62 -29.03 -20.88
C ALA A 236 -16.27 -29.63 -22.13
N GLU A 237 -17.58 -29.69 -22.17
CA GLU A 237 -18.36 -30.04 -23.35
C GLU A 237 -17.93 -29.15 -24.53
N ASN A 238 -17.66 -29.76 -25.69
CA ASN A 238 -17.28 -29.07 -26.91
C ASN A 238 -18.42 -28.19 -27.49
N LEU A 239 -19.59 -28.28 -26.89
CA LEU A 239 -20.82 -27.56 -27.18
C LEU A 239 -21.34 -26.90 -25.92
N THR A 240 -21.59 -25.59 -25.97
CA THR A 240 -22.22 -24.85 -24.88
C THR A 240 -23.57 -24.28 -25.34
N PHE A 241 -24.63 -24.54 -24.60
CA PHE A 241 -25.99 -24.08 -24.84
C PHE A 241 -26.31 -22.92 -23.92
N SER A 242 -26.67 -21.75 -24.46
CA SER A 242 -26.96 -20.53 -23.67
C SER A 242 -28.09 -19.73 -24.32
N ALA A 243 -29.19 -19.54 -23.63
CA ALA A 243 -30.36 -18.79 -24.08
C ALA A 243 -30.77 -19.12 -25.54
N ASN A 244 -30.36 -18.37 -26.53
CA ASN A 244 -30.67 -18.59 -27.95
C ASN A 244 -29.40 -18.86 -28.78
N THR A 245 -28.30 -19.25 -28.14
CA THR A 245 -27.00 -19.44 -28.82
C THR A 245 -26.41 -20.79 -28.47
N VAL A 246 -25.94 -21.50 -29.47
CA VAL A 246 -25.12 -22.70 -29.34
C VAL A 246 -23.70 -22.35 -29.79
N SER A 247 -22.76 -22.35 -28.85
CA SER A 247 -21.34 -22.08 -29.15
C SER A 247 -20.59 -23.41 -29.36
N VAL A 248 -19.88 -23.50 -30.49
CA VAL A 248 -19.07 -24.66 -30.87
C VAL A 248 -17.60 -24.29 -30.77
N LYS A 249 -16.80 -25.11 -30.10
CA LYS A 249 -15.35 -24.90 -29.96
C LYS A 249 -14.66 -24.93 -31.32
N LYS A 250 -13.77 -23.98 -31.60
CA LYS A 250 -13.01 -23.90 -32.85
C LYS A 250 -12.20 -25.17 -33.09
N GLY A 251 -12.37 -25.76 -34.28
CA GLY A 251 -11.69 -26.98 -34.66
C GLY A 251 -12.38 -28.28 -34.19
N TYR A 252 -13.49 -28.17 -33.46
CA TYR A 252 -14.30 -29.34 -33.11
C TYR A 252 -15.22 -29.75 -34.26
N HIS A 253 -15.24 -31.06 -34.58
CA HIS A 253 -16.15 -31.62 -35.56
C HIS A 253 -17.36 -32.23 -34.83
N LEU A 254 -18.54 -31.72 -35.13
CA LEU A 254 -19.80 -32.20 -34.54
C LEU A 254 -20.00 -33.69 -34.83
N THR A 255 -20.23 -34.45 -33.77
CA THR A 255 -20.62 -35.88 -33.88
C THR A 255 -22.11 -35.98 -34.21
N GLU A 256 -22.59 -37.18 -34.55
CA GLU A 256 -24.01 -37.41 -34.78
C GLU A 256 -24.86 -37.19 -33.51
N GLU A 257 -24.30 -37.49 -32.36
CA GLU A 257 -24.91 -37.25 -31.05
C GLU A 257 -25.04 -35.75 -30.74
N ASP A 258 -24.02 -34.96 -31.08
CA ASP A 258 -24.05 -33.50 -30.94
C ASP A 258 -25.10 -32.85 -31.82
N ARG A 259 -25.29 -33.36 -33.04
CA ARG A 259 -26.33 -32.90 -33.96
C ARG A 259 -27.74 -33.17 -33.41
N CYS A 260 -27.95 -34.35 -32.82
CA CYS A 260 -29.20 -34.66 -32.15
C CYS A 260 -29.48 -33.70 -30.98
N ARG A 261 -28.48 -33.45 -30.13
CA ARG A 261 -28.61 -32.50 -28.99
C ARG A 261 -28.91 -31.06 -29.45
N ILE A 262 -28.29 -30.63 -30.55
CA ILE A 262 -28.56 -29.29 -31.11
C ILE A 262 -29.98 -29.23 -31.64
N ASN A 263 -30.47 -30.28 -32.35
CA ASN A 263 -31.83 -30.28 -32.87
C ASN A 263 -32.88 -30.32 -31.74
N GLU A 264 -32.69 -31.15 -30.73
CA GLU A 264 -33.54 -31.18 -29.54
C GLU A 264 -33.57 -29.80 -28.83
N TYR A 265 -32.43 -29.09 -28.79
CA TYR A 265 -32.39 -27.77 -28.19
C TYR A 265 -33.12 -26.73 -29.04
N ILE A 266 -32.96 -26.75 -30.39
CA ILE A 266 -33.71 -25.91 -31.31
C ILE A 266 -35.23 -26.13 -31.18
N ASP A 267 -35.64 -27.39 -31.09
CA ASP A 267 -37.05 -27.77 -30.96
C ASP A 267 -37.65 -27.35 -29.57
N SER A 268 -36.81 -27.16 -28.57
CA SER A 268 -37.21 -26.75 -27.22
C SER A 268 -37.40 -25.23 -27.03
N ILE A 269 -36.99 -24.41 -28.00
CA ILE A 269 -36.98 -22.95 -27.91
C ILE A 269 -37.92 -22.34 -28.96
N ASP A 270 -38.85 -21.51 -28.53
CA ASP A 270 -39.76 -20.73 -29.39
C ASP A 270 -39.12 -19.50 -30.05
N ALA A 271 -37.77 -19.47 -30.20
CA ALA A 271 -37.02 -18.36 -30.76
C ALA A 271 -35.90 -18.88 -31.68
N GLY A 272 -35.43 -18.03 -32.59
CA GLY A 272 -34.32 -18.38 -33.48
C GLY A 272 -33.04 -18.66 -32.67
N VAL A 273 -32.35 -19.79 -33.00
CA VAL A 273 -31.10 -20.18 -32.36
C VAL A 273 -29.94 -19.77 -33.28
N VAL A 274 -28.92 -19.17 -32.71
CA VAL A 274 -27.69 -18.75 -33.40
C VAL A 274 -26.59 -19.77 -33.11
N LEU A 275 -26.01 -20.35 -34.14
CA LEU A 275 -24.81 -21.16 -34.06
C LEU A 275 -23.59 -20.24 -34.20
N GLU A 276 -22.80 -20.12 -33.16
CA GLU A 276 -21.54 -19.38 -33.17
C GLU A 276 -20.34 -20.32 -33.03
N LEU A 277 -19.36 -20.15 -33.91
CA LEU A 277 -18.03 -20.68 -33.64
C LEU A 277 -17.35 -19.78 -32.60
N GLU A 278 -16.81 -20.39 -31.56
CA GLU A 278 -15.99 -19.66 -30.59
C GLU A 278 -14.90 -18.89 -31.33
N LYS A 279 -15.08 -17.55 -31.46
CA LYS A 279 -14.07 -16.71 -32.08
C LYS A 279 -12.83 -16.77 -31.23
N ASP A 280 -11.66 -17.04 -31.85
CA ASP A 280 -10.40 -16.66 -31.28
C ASP A 280 -10.50 -15.17 -30.94
N ARG A 281 -10.90 -14.83 -29.74
CA ARG A 281 -10.64 -13.50 -29.20
C ARG A 281 -9.14 -13.42 -29.14
N GLY A 282 -8.59 -12.70 -30.13
CA GLY A 282 -7.17 -12.58 -30.37
C GLY A 282 -6.44 -12.50 -29.04
N ALA A 283 -5.34 -13.22 -28.94
CA ALA A 283 -4.51 -13.40 -27.76
C ALA A 283 -3.99 -12.08 -27.18
N ALA A 284 -4.87 -11.32 -26.54
CA ALA A 284 -4.55 -10.58 -25.35
C ALA A 284 -5.06 -11.48 -24.24
N ALA A 285 -4.18 -12.31 -23.68
CA ALA A 285 -4.51 -13.28 -22.66
C ALA A 285 -5.11 -12.59 -21.43
N ALA A 286 -6.39 -12.30 -21.46
CA ALA A 286 -7.21 -12.24 -20.30
C ALA A 286 -7.26 -13.69 -19.79
N GLY A 287 -6.31 -14.08 -18.94
CA GLY A 287 -6.39 -15.32 -18.20
C GLY A 287 -7.77 -15.34 -17.55
N GLU A 288 -8.53 -16.41 -17.77
CA GLU A 288 -9.83 -16.51 -17.14
C GLU A 288 -9.65 -16.49 -15.63
N PHE A 289 -10.34 -15.57 -14.99
CA PHE A 289 -10.41 -15.49 -13.54
C PHE A 289 -11.60 -16.34 -13.07
N ALA A 290 -11.37 -17.18 -12.07
CA ALA A 290 -12.42 -17.94 -11.39
C ALA A 290 -12.58 -17.45 -9.95
N ALA A 291 -13.73 -17.78 -9.33
CA ALA A 291 -13.95 -17.50 -7.91
C ALA A 291 -12.81 -18.08 -7.07
N THR A 292 -12.29 -17.28 -6.13
CA THR A 292 -11.14 -17.68 -5.31
C THR A 292 -11.52 -18.84 -4.38
N ASP A 293 -10.80 -19.95 -4.49
CA ASP A 293 -10.89 -21.05 -3.53
C ASP A 293 -10.08 -20.72 -2.27
N VAL A 294 -10.80 -20.35 -1.21
CA VAL A 294 -10.21 -19.98 0.08
C VAL A 294 -9.44 -21.13 0.72
N GLU A 295 -9.86 -22.38 0.51
CA GLU A 295 -9.17 -23.56 1.06
C GLU A 295 -7.80 -23.77 0.40
N LYS A 296 -7.70 -23.56 -0.92
CA LYS A 296 -6.42 -23.60 -1.64
C LYS A 296 -5.50 -22.42 -1.27
N THR A 297 -6.06 -21.30 -0.82
CA THR A 297 -5.28 -20.13 -0.39
C THR A 297 -4.69 -20.32 1.02
N LYS A 298 -5.27 -21.21 1.83
CA LYS A 298 -4.72 -21.59 3.13
C LYS A 298 -3.44 -22.39 2.92
N THR A 299 -2.29 -21.73 3.03
CA THR A 299 -1.00 -22.41 3.02
C THR A 299 -0.85 -23.36 4.20
N ALA A 300 -0.09 -24.43 3.95
CA ALA A 300 0.22 -25.45 4.95
C ALA A 300 0.79 -24.82 6.22
N LYS A 301 0.15 -25.12 7.36
CA LYS A 301 0.47 -24.80 8.76
C LYS A 301 1.28 -23.52 8.96
N PRO A 302 0.78 -22.54 9.73
CA PRO A 302 1.58 -21.39 10.11
C PRO A 302 2.89 -21.90 10.69
N GLU A 303 4.02 -21.45 10.13
CA GLU A 303 5.30 -21.57 10.82
C GLU A 303 5.08 -20.98 12.21
N GLY A 304 5.34 -21.76 13.25
CA GLY A 304 4.97 -21.38 14.62
C GLY A 304 5.50 -20.00 14.99
N ALA A 305 4.95 -19.42 16.05
CA ALA A 305 5.28 -18.08 16.57
C ALA A 305 6.80 -17.78 16.71
N GLU A 306 7.65 -18.80 16.68
CA GLU A 306 9.11 -18.68 16.67
C GLU A 306 9.68 -18.01 15.40
N ALA A 307 8.99 -18.09 14.23
CA ALA A 307 9.41 -17.43 12.99
C ALA A 307 9.02 -15.94 12.94
N PHE A 308 8.13 -15.46 13.81
CA PHE A 308 7.68 -14.09 13.86
C PHE A 308 8.62 -13.22 14.69
N ARG A 309 9.55 -12.53 14.02
CA ARG A 309 10.51 -11.63 14.68
C ARG A 309 10.30 -10.20 14.21
N LEU A 310 10.11 -9.27 15.13
CA LEU A 310 9.95 -7.84 14.86
C LEU A 310 11.26 -7.09 15.11
N ILE A 311 11.74 -6.36 14.11
CA ILE A 311 12.88 -5.45 14.23
C ILE A 311 12.36 -4.10 14.72
N LYS A 312 12.80 -3.68 15.91
CA LYS A 312 12.41 -2.38 16.49
C LYS A 312 12.87 -1.24 15.58
N SER A 313 11.95 -0.34 15.26
CA SER A 313 12.27 0.87 14.50
C SER A 313 13.02 1.87 15.38
N LYS A 314 14.17 2.36 14.89
CA LYS A 314 14.98 3.39 15.56
C LYS A 314 15.37 4.46 14.56
N LEU A 315 14.81 5.67 14.72
CA LEU A 315 15.20 6.80 13.88
C LEU A 315 16.54 7.38 14.40
N PRO A 316 17.62 7.43 13.58
CA PRO A 316 18.87 8.06 13.96
C PRO A 316 18.67 9.56 14.26
N LEU A 317 19.27 10.06 15.35
CA LEU A 317 19.09 11.46 15.79
C LEU A 317 19.50 12.46 14.69
N LYS A 318 20.57 12.17 13.92
CA LYS A 318 21.00 13.02 12.78
C LYS A 318 19.92 13.11 11.72
N SER A 319 19.31 11.99 11.33
CA SER A 319 18.24 11.93 10.33
C SER A 319 16.97 12.60 10.86
N ALA A 320 16.62 12.40 12.15
CA ALA A 320 15.51 13.08 12.82
C ALA A 320 15.69 14.60 12.80
N PHE A 321 16.87 15.09 13.15
CA PHE A 321 17.18 16.53 13.14
C PHE A 321 17.13 17.11 11.72
N LYS A 322 17.66 16.40 10.71
CA LYS A 322 17.65 16.84 9.32
C LYS A 322 16.22 16.94 8.77
N ILE A 323 15.35 15.95 9.06
CA ILE A 323 13.93 15.97 8.69
C ILE A 323 13.22 17.15 9.37
N GLY A 324 13.44 17.34 10.67
CA GLY A 324 12.85 18.46 11.43
C GLY A 324 13.31 19.82 10.91
N ALA A 325 14.61 20.00 10.65
CA ALA A 325 15.18 21.24 10.11
C ALA A 325 14.66 21.54 8.68
N GLY A 326 14.48 20.50 7.84
CA GLY A 326 13.88 20.64 6.51
C GLY A 326 12.47 21.22 6.57
N GLY A 327 11.63 20.70 7.48
CA GLY A 327 10.28 21.20 7.68
C GLY A 327 10.24 22.70 8.10
N LEU A 328 11.25 23.17 8.82
CA LEU A 328 11.37 24.59 9.20
C LEU A 328 11.77 25.48 8.02
N LYS A 329 12.55 24.97 7.08
CA LYS A 329 13.02 25.71 5.89
C LYS A 329 11.86 26.19 5.01
N TYR A 330 10.80 25.42 4.88
CA TYR A 330 9.61 25.78 4.10
C TYR A 330 8.69 26.79 4.81
N LYS A 331 8.84 26.98 6.12
CA LYS A 331 8.02 27.87 6.94
C LYS A 331 8.83 29.02 7.54
N LYS A 332 9.79 29.58 6.79
CA LYS A 332 10.70 30.62 7.25
C LYS A 332 10.00 31.78 7.92
N ILE A 333 8.91 32.31 7.32
CA ILE A 333 8.13 33.41 7.87
C ILE A 333 7.54 33.02 9.23
N ARG A 334 6.96 31.84 9.36
CA ARG A 334 6.42 31.35 10.64
C ARG A 334 7.51 31.17 11.68
N LEU A 335 8.68 30.66 11.29
CA LEU A 335 9.83 30.55 12.18
C LEU A 335 10.29 31.90 12.71
N VAL A 336 10.45 32.91 11.83
CA VAL A 336 10.83 34.29 12.21
C VAL A 336 9.80 34.89 13.16
N ILE A 337 8.52 34.76 12.85
CA ILE A 337 7.44 35.25 13.72
C ILE A 337 7.47 34.56 15.09
N THR A 338 7.66 33.25 15.13
CA THR A 338 7.74 32.46 16.38
C THR A 338 8.93 32.91 17.24
N ILE A 339 10.10 33.10 16.62
CA ILE A 339 11.30 33.60 17.32
C ILE A 339 11.05 35.01 17.88
N LEU A 340 10.49 35.93 17.08
CA LEU A 340 10.17 37.29 17.52
C LEU A 340 9.20 37.29 18.70
N LEU A 341 8.10 36.50 18.61
CA LEU A 341 7.14 36.37 19.71
C LEU A 341 7.78 35.82 20.98
N SER A 342 8.66 34.79 20.83
CA SER A 342 9.40 34.25 21.97
C SER A 342 10.32 35.27 22.60
N CYS A 343 11.08 36.05 21.81
CA CYS A 343 11.95 37.12 22.30
C CYS A 343 11.16 38.20 23.05
N ILE A 344 10.01 38.63 22.51
CA ILE A 344 9.12 39.59 23.15
C ILE A 344 8.59 39.02 24.48
N SER A 345 8.14 37.76 24.47
CA SER A 345 7.61 37.09 25.67
C SER A 345 8.66 37.00 26.77
N PHE A 346 9.90 36.58 26.45
CA PHE A 346 11.01 36.52 27.40
C PHE A 346 11.41 37.93 27.90
N GLY A 347 11.42 38.94 27.00
CA GLY A 347 11.66 40.34 27.37
C GLY A 347 10.63 40.87 28.34
N LEU A 348 9.35 40.62 28.08
CA LEU A 348 8.25 41.04 28.97
C LEU A 348 8.31 40.33 30.32
N PHE A 349 8.64 39.00 30.32
CA PHE A 349 8.81 38.23 31.54
C PHE A 349 9.97 38.78 32.38
N GLY A 350 11.12 39.07 31.76
CA GLY A 350 12.27 39.70 32.44
C GLY A 350 11.94 41.07 33.03
N LEU A 351 11.19 41.92 32.30
CA LEU A 351 10.71 43.20 32.83
C LEU A 351 9.76 43.01 34.03
N ALA A 352 8.79 42.09 33.90
CA ALA A 352 7.85 41.80 34.98
C ALA A 352 8.57 41.31 36.26
N ASP A 353 9.58 40.43 36.09
CA ASP A 353 10.40 39.93 37.18
C ASP A 353 11.21 41.07 37.84
N THR A 354 11.83 41.92 37.01
CA THR A 354 12.58 43.09 37.49
C THR A 354 11.68 44.08 38.27
N PHE A 355 10.47 44.38 37.76
CA PHE A 355 9.53 45.21 38.48
C PHE A 355 8.95 44.53 39.73
N GLY A 356 8.72 43.22 39.69
CA GLY A 356 8.26 42.45 40.85
C GLY A 356 9.31 42.37 41.96
N ALA A 357 10.59 42.35 41.64
CA ALA A 357 11.71 42.34 42.56
C ALA A 357 12.06 43.78 43.05
N TYR A 358 11.55 44.82 42.37
CA TYR A 358 11.86 46.20 42.72
C TYR A 358 11.19 46.62 44.03
N ASN A 359 12.01 46.78 45.07
CA ASN A 359 11.53 47.28 46.37
C ASN A 359 11.74 48.78 46.44
N HIS A 360 10.65 49.50 46.22
CA HIS A 360 10.66 50.98 46.23
C HIS A 360 11.17 51.58 47.54
N VAL A 361 10.91 50.92 48.67
CA VAL A 361 11.36 51.38 49.98
C VAL A 361 12.88 51.28 50.11
N THR A 362 13.50 50.15 49.65
CA THR A 362 14.95 49.95 49.67
C THR A 362 15.65 50.94 48.75
N ALA A 363 15.11 51.16 47.53
CA ALA A 363 15.68 52.11 46.59
C ALA A 363 15.61 53.59 47.08
N CYS A 364 14.54 53.97 47.76
CA CYS A 364 14.45 55.28 48.38
C CYS A 364 15.38 55.42 49.56
N THR A 365 15.53 54.38 50.41
CA THR A 365 16.45 54.46 51.56
C THR A 365 17.90 54.54 51.11
N ASP A 366 18.30 53.76 50.12
CA ASP A 366 19.65 53.81 49.55
C ASP A 366 19.95 55.20 48.95
N SER A 367 18.99 55.77 48.20
CA SER A 367 19.13 57.14 47.64
C SER A 367 19.24 58.19 48.68
N ILE A 368 18.54 58.07 49.81
CA ILE A 368 18.64 59.03 50.94
C ILE A 368 19.99 58.88 51.63
N MET A 369 20.47 57.66 51.84
CA MET A 369 21.78 57.41 52.43
C MET A 369 22.92 57.93 51.58
N ASP A 370 22.86 57.74 50.28
CA ASP A 370 23.86 58.23 49.32
C ASP A 370 23.87 59.76 49.22
N SER A 371 22.73 60.43 49.46
CA SER A 371 22.66 61.91 49.49
C SER A 371 23.17 62.53 50.75
N GLY A 372 23.60 61.77 51.77
CA GLY A 372 24.22 62.28 52.97
C GLY A 372 23.25 63.07 53.87
N ILE A 373 21.94 62.91 53.74
CA ILE A 373 20.93 63.51 54.61
C ILE A 373 20.69 62.48 55.75
N ASN A 374 21.25 62.80 56.93
CA ASN A 374 20.98 62.13 58.18
C ASN A 374 19.72 62.65 58.84
#